data_8150a54a9b02a33e04d4f1465e279ae8
#
_entry.id   8150a54a9b02a33e04d4f1465e279ae8
#
_cell.length_a   1.000
_cell.length_b   1.000
_cell.length_c   1.000
_cell.angle_alpha   90.00
_cell.angle_beta   90.00
_cell.angle_gamma   90.00
#
_symmetry.space_group_name_H-M   'P 1'
#
loop_
_entity.id
_entity.type
_entity.pdbx_description
1 polymer ?
#
loop_
_entity_poly.entity_id
_entity_poly.type
_entity_poly.pdbx_seq_one_letter_code
_entity_poly.pdbx_strand_id
1 'polypeptide(L)' 'MAQLREAVTRDPAYSAAWKVLAKSLTETGALEDALEAYRRGIDAAQRKGDRQAEKEMTVFARRLERRLRPETG' A
#
# COMPACT_ATOMS: atom_id res chain seq x y z
N MET A 1 -14.21 1.97 5.40
CA MET A 1 -12.96 1.17 5.52
C MET A 1 -13.20 -0.32 5.57
N ALA A 2 -14.23 -0.76 6.28
CA ALA A 2 -14.51 -2.19 6.37
C ALA A 2 -14.72 -2.83 5.00
N GLN A 3 -15.40 -2.13 4.09
CA GLN A 3 -15.64 -2.66 2.75
C GLN A 3 -14.36 -2.85 1.95
N LEU A 4 -13.40 -1.94 2.09
CA LEU A 4 -12.14 -2.06 1.39
C LEU A 4 -11.32 -3.23 1.91
N ARG A 5 -11.30 -3.41 3.23
CA ARG A 5 -10.59 -4.54 3.82
C ARG A 5 -11.21 -5.87 3.38
N GLU A 6 -12.51 -5.90 3.29
CA GLU A 6 -13.20 -7.09 2.83
C GLU A 6 -12.84 -7.41 1.38
N ALA A 7 -12.77 -6.40 0.52
CA ALA A 7 -12.42 -6.59 -0.88
C ALA A 7 -11.01 -7.17 -1.02
N VAL A 8 -10.01 -6.63 -0.30
CA VAL A 8 -8.65 -7.14 -0.40
C VAL A 8 -8.51 -8.52 0.23
N THR A 9 -9.35 -8.84 1.21
CA THR A 9 -9.34 -10.16 1.81
C THR A 9 -9.84 -11.21 0.82
N ARG A 10 -10.87 -10.86 0.03
CA ARG A 10 -11.41 -11.76 -0.97
C ARG A 10 -10.47 -11.99 -2.14
N ASP A 11 -9.76 -10.95 -2.53
CA ASP A 11 -8.86 -11.01 -3.68
C ASP A 11 -7.58 -10.28 -3.35
N PRO A 12 -6.67 -10.94 -2.63
CA PRO A 12 -5.42 -10.31 -2.23
C PRO A 12 -4.54 -9.91 -3.40
N ALA A 13 -4.82 -10.42 -4.60
CA ALA A 13 -4.06 -10.03 -5.79
C ALA A 13 -4.62 -8.78 -6.46
N TYR A 14 -5.67 -8.20 -5.91
CA TYR A 14 -6.29 -7.00 -6.49
C TYR A 14 -5.55 -5.76 -6.05
N SER A 15 -4.54 -5.39 -6.83
CA SER A 15 -3.61 -4.32 -6.48
C SER A 15 -4.29 -2.97 -6.27
N ALA A 16 -5.32 -2.67 -7.05
CA ALA A 16 -6.02 -1.39 -6.93
C ALA A 16 -6.69 -1.24 -5.57
N ALA A 17 -7.26 -2.31 -5.03
CA ALA A 17 -7.88 -2.27 -3.72
C ALA A 17 -6.86 -2.02 -2.62
N TRP A 18 -5.67 -2.63 -2.73
CA TRP A 18 -4.59 -2.38 -1.80
C TRP A 18 -4.14 -0.93 -1.83
N LYS A 19 -4.06 -0.35 -3.03
CA LYS A 19 -3.67 1.05 -3.18
C LYS A 19 -4.66 1.98 -2.49
N VAL A 20 -5.95 1.76 -2.68
CA VAL A 20 -6.98 2.59 -2.05
C VAL A 20 -6.95 2.44 -0.54
N LEU A 21 -6.83 1.22 -0.05
CA LEU A 21 -6.73 0.97 1.39
C LEU A 21 -5.52 1.68 1.98
N ALA A 22 -4.36 1.54 1.34
CA ALA A 22 -3.14 2.16 1.82
C ALA A 22 -3.25 3.67 1.85
N LYS A 23 -3.85 4.26 0.83
CA LYS A 23 -4.06 5.70 0.78
C LYS A 23 -4.93 6.16 1.94
N SER A 24 -6.03 5.46 2.20
CA SER A 24 -6.91 5.79 3.31
C SER A 24 -6.18 5.71 4.64
N LEU A 25 -5.38 4.67 4.84
CA LEU A 25 -4.61 4.52 6.06
C LEU A 25 -3.60 5.65 6.22
N THR A 26 -3.00 6.09 5.12
CA THR A 26 -2.07 7.22 5.15
C THR A 26 -2.79 8.48 5.61
N GLU A 27 -3.99 8.73 5.10
CA GLU A 27 -4.75 9.91 5.45
C GLU A 27 -5.19 9.92 6.90
N THR A 28 -5.41 8.76 7.49
CA THR A 28 -5.80 8.66 8.89
C THR A 28 -4.61 8.65 9.83
N GLY A 29 -3.40 8.67 9.29
CA GLY A 29 -2.19 8.68 10.10
C GLY A 29 -1.69 7.31 10.50
N ALA A 30 -2.34 6.24 10.06
CA ALA A 30 -1.90 4.87 10.35
C ALA A 30 -0.78 4.49 9.37
N LEU A 31 0.38 5.13 9.52
CA LEU A 31 1.44 5.05 8.52
C LEU A 31 2.06 3.66 8.41
N GLU A 32 2.21 2.97 9.52
CA GLU A 32 2.77 1.63 9.48
C GLU A 32 1.83 0.66 8.77
N ASP A 33 0.53 0.76 9.07
CA ASP A 33 -0.46 -0.06 8.39
C ASP A 33 -0.54 0.30 6.91
N ALA A 34 -0.42 1.58 6.59
CA ALA A 34 -0.42 2.03 5.20
C ALA A 34 0.77 1.45 4.44
N LEU A 35 1.94 1.45 5.07
CA LEU A 35 3.14 0.90 4.44
C LEU A 35 2.97 -0.60 4.17
N GLU A 36 2.41 -1.32 5.12
CA GLU A 36 2.16 -2.74 4.94
C GLU A 36 1.19 -2.98 3.77
N ALA A 37 0.13 -2.16 3.70
CA ALA A 37 -0.84 -2.27 2.62
C ALA A 37 -0.19 -2.00 1.25
N TYR A 38 0.68 -0.99 1.18
CA TYR A 38 1.41 -0.73 -0.06
C TYR A 38 2.31 -1.89 -0.44
N ARG A 39 3.00 -2.48 0.52
CA ARG A 39 3.87 -3.63 0.25
C ARG A 39 3.08 -4.80 -0.31
N ARG A 40 1.92 -5.06 0.27
CA ARG A 40 1.07 -6.14 -0.23
C ARG A 40 0.51 -5.83 -1.60
N GLY A 41 0.17 -4.56 -1.82
CA GLY A 41 -0.28 -4.13 -3.14
C GLY A 41 0.80 -4.26 -4.20
N ILE A 42 2.04 -3.92 -3.84
CA ILE A 42 3.17 -4.08 -4.74
C ILE A 42 3.36 -5.55 -5.12
N ASP A 43 3.29 -6.43 -4.12
CA ASP A 43 3.40 -7.86 -4.38
C ASP A 43 2.30 -8.35 -5.31
N ALA A 44 1.06 -7.90 -5.07
CA ALA A 44 -0.07 -8.26 -5.91
C ALA A 44 0.12 -7.74 -7.34
N ALA A 45 0.64 -6.52 -7.48
CA ALA A 45 0.90 -5.94 -8.80
C ALA A 45 1.97 -6.74 -9.55
N GLN A 46 3.00 -7.16 -8.84
CA GLN A 46 4.05 -7.98 -9.43
C GLN A 46 3.51 -9.31 -9.94
N ARG A 47 2.65 -9.94 -9.16
CA ARG A 47 2.04 -11.22 -9.56
C ARG A 47 1.18 -11.08 -10.80
N LYS A 48 0.52 -9.94 -10.92
CA LYS A 48 -0.33 -9.65 -12.08
C LYS A 48 0.46 -9.13 -13.28
N GLY A 49 1.70 -8.72 -13.06
CA GLY A 49 2.47 -8.07 -14.10
C GLY A 49 2.07 -6.62 -14.33
N ASP A 50 1.41 -6.01 -13.36
CA ASP A 50 0.97 -4.61 -13.45
C ASP A 50 2.09 -3.69 -13.00
N ARG A 51 2.96 -3.37 -13.93
CA ARG A 51 4.17 -2.59 -13.65
C ARG A 51 3.85 -1.16 -13.24
N GLN A 52 2.80 -0.58 -13.80
CA GLN A 52 2.44 0.79 -13.47
C GLN A 52 1.97 0.89 -12.03
N ALA A 53 1.09 0.00 -11.60
CA ALA A 53 0.64 -0.01 -10.22
C ALA A 53 1.80 -0.28 -9.27
N GLU A 54 2.69 -1.19 -9.64
CA GLU A 54 3.87 -1.50 -8.83
C GLU A 54 4.73 -0.25 -8.63
N LYS A 55 5.00 0.48 -9.71
CA LYS A 55 5.79 1.71 -9.63
C LYS A 55 5.16 2.75 -8.74
N GLU A 56 3.88 2.99 -8.93
CA GLU A 56 3.16 4.00 -8.14
C GLU A 56 3.19 3.67 -6.66
N MET A 57 2.88 2.43 -6.33
CA MET A 57 2.84 2.02 -4.93
C MET A 57 4.23 2.00 -4.31
N THR A 58 5.25 1.68 -5.10
CA THR A 58 6.63 1.71 -4.60
C THR A 58 7.04 3.12 -4.21
N VAL A 59 6.65 4.12 -5.01
CA VAL A 59 6.95 5.51 -4.69
C VAL A 59 6.30 5.91 -3.36
N PHE A 60 5.03 5.58 -3.17
CA PHE A 60 4.33 5.91 -1.93
C PHE A 60 4.91 5.15 -0.74
N ALA A 61 5.26 3.89 -0.94
CA ALA A 61 5.87 3.09 0.13
C ALA A 61 7.19 3.72 0.60
N ARG A 62 8.01 4.17 -0.34
CA ARG A 62 9.28 4.82 -0.01
C ARG A 62 9.07 6.11 0.76
N ARG A 63 8.06 6.89 0.39
CA ARG A 63 7.73 8.11 1.12
C ARG A 63 7.34 7.81 2.55
N LEU A 64 6.54 6.77 2.75
CA LEU A 64 6.13 6.36 4.08
C LEU A 64 7.31 5.85 4.89
N GLU A 65 8.20 5.11 4.27
CA GLU A 65 9.41 4.64 4.95
C GLU A 65 10.24 5.80 5.47
N ARG A 66 10.37 6.86 4.67
CA ARG A 66 11.09 8.06 5.11
C ARG A 66 10.41 8.72 6.31
N ARG A 67 9.09 8.80 6.27
CA ARG A 67 8.32 9.42 7.37
C ARG A 67 8.42 8.61 8.65
N LEU A 68 8.47 7.30 8.53
CA LEU A 68 8.53 6.41 9.68
C LEU A 68 9.95 6.24 10.22
N ARG A 69 10.95 6.51 9.40
CA ARG A 69 12.33 6.34 9.79
C ARG A 69 12.76 7.49 10.70
N PRO A 70 13.37 7.21 11.86
CA PRO A 70 13.87 8.28 12.70
C PRO A 70 14.90 9.11 11.97
N GLU A 71 14.92 10.41 12.28
CA GLU A 71 15.89 11.32 11.71
C GLU A 71 17.27 10.99 12.31
N THR A 72 18.14 10.46 11.53
CA THR A 72 19.46 10.06 12.02
C THR A 72 20.58 10.92 11.45
N GLY A 73 20.19 11.98 10.81
CA GLY A 73 21.21 12.89 10.28
C GLY A 73 21.54 12.62 8.85
#